data_bc4dec36f7de45c03706024f045a3a2b
#
_entry.id   bc4dec36f7de45c03706024f045a3a2b
#
_cell.length_a   1.000
_cell.length_b   1.000
_cell.length_c   1.000
_cell.angle_alpha   90.00
_cell.angle_beta   90.00
_cell.angle_gamma   90.00
#
_symmetry.space_group_name_H-M   'P 1'
#
loop_
_entity.id
_entity.type
_entity.pdbx_description
1 polymer ?
#
loop_
_entity_poly.entity_id
_entity_poly.type
_entity_poly.pdbx_seq_one_letter_code
_entity_poly.pdbx_strand_id
1 'polypeptide(L)'
;MRYNVPHFFERKNIDISDILYLTRQNPDTKITFFDGKEILTAIPVKEIAIYLPDEEFVNITKGVLLRKSQIVNISDDGLYTMTDGSVFQGRKRNISQHKQLRQALGLSKEQDKKTEKMIPLELLEKCSILNDMPLAFCVIELVFDVNGRGVDFVFRYCNEEMAVVEGIPVSEMLNNSFYKVFENGDKKWLVTYAD
;
A
#
# COMPACT_ATOMS: atom_id res chain seq x y z
N MET A 1 21.07 2.79 -31.17
CA MET A 1 20.38 1.51 -31.40
C MET A 1 18.92 1.71 -31.05
N ARG A 2 17.98 1.56 -31.98
CA ARG A 2 16.54 1.69 -31.68
C ARG A 2 16.05 0.35 -31.16
N TYR A 3 15.51 0.30 -29.96
CA TYR A 3 14.95 -0.92 -29.39
C TYR A 3 13.68 -1.31 -30.17
N ASN A 4 13.53 -2.59 -30.53
CA ASN A 4 12.31 -3.11 -31.14
C ASN A 4 11.40 -3.70 -30.05
N VAL A 5 10.62 -2.82 -29.39
CA VAL A 5 9.74 -3.19 -28.29
C VAL A 5 8.63 -4.17 -28.72
N PRO A 6 7.92 -3.97 -29.86
CA PRO A 6 6.92 -4.94 -30.33
C PRO A 6 7.49 -6.35 -30.48
N HIS A 7 8.63 -6.51 -31.14
CA HIS A 7 9.27 -7.82 -31.29
C HIS A 7 9.71 -8.42 -29.94
N PHE A 8 10.15 -7.58 -28.99
CA PHE A 8 10.45 -8.04 -27.63
C PHE A 8 9.18 -8.59 -26.93
N PHE A 9 8.04 -7.90 -27.04
CA PHE A 9 6.78 -8.34 -26.47
C PHE A 9 6.31 -9.66 -27.07
N GLU A 10 6.32 -9.77 -28.41
CA GLU A 10 6.00 -11.02 -29.11
C GLU A 10 6.90 -12.18 -28.66
N ARG A 11 8.22 -12.00 -28.70
CA ARG A 11 9.18 -13.06 -28.34
C ARG A 11 9.05 -13.53 -26.89
N LYS A 12 8.64 -12.64 -25.98
CA LYS A 12 8.47 -12.95 -24.55
C LYS A 12 7.03 -13.29 -24.19
N ASN A 13 6.13 -13.31 -25.18
CA ASN A 13 4.69 -13.52 -24.99
C ASN A 13 4.11 -12.59 -23.91
N ILE A 14 4.42 -11.28 -24.04
CA ILE A 14 3.96 -10.25 -23.11
C ILE A 14 2.66 -9.66 -23.64
N ASP A 15 1.58 -9.83 -22.90
CA ASP A 15 0.35 -9.06 -23.11
C ASP A 15 0.41 -7.77 -22.28
N ILE A 16 0.10 -6.63 -22.91
CA ILE A 16 0.06 -5.32 -22.25
C ILE A 16 -0.98 -5.33 -21.13
N SER A 17 -2.09 -6.04 -21.30
CA SER A 17 -3.15 -6.15 -20.30
C SER A 17 -2.68 -6.76 -18.98
N ASP A 18 -1.65 -7.60 -19.00
CA ASP A 18 -1.11 -8.29 -17.83
C ASP A 18 -0.06 -7.46 -17.07
N ILE A 19 0.42 -6.35 -17.65
CA ILE A 19 1.44 -5.50 -17.02
C ILE A 19 0.84 -4.70 -15.87
N LEU A 20 1.41 -4.85 -14.69
CA LEU A 20 1.05 -4.10 -13.48
C LEU A 20 1.82 -2.78 -13.38
N TYR A 21 3.15 -2.83 -13.46
CA TYR A 21 4.03 -1.66 -13.52
C TYR A 21 5.41 -1.99 -14.07
N LEU A 22 6.14 -0.92 -14.43
CA LEU A 22 7.55 -0.98 -14.83
C LEU A 22 8.39 -0.17 -13.85
N THR A 23 9.55 -0.73 -13.45
CA THR A 23 10.53 -0.05 -12.60
C THR A 23 11.93 -0.16 -13.19
N ARG A 24 12.73 0.90 -13.02
CA ARG A 24 14.13 0.86 -13.37
C ARG A 24 14.94 0.15 -12.28
N GLN A 25 15.63 -0.92 -12.68
CA GLN A 25 16.65 -1.60 -11.86
C GLN A 25 18.00 -1.49 -12.60
N ASN A 26 18.79 -0.46 -12.30
CA ASN A 26 20.04 -0.15 -13.04
C ASN A 26 20.93 -1.39 -13.24
N PRO A 27 21.33 -1.70 -14.49
CA PRO A 27 21.04 -0.94 -15.73
C PRO A 27 19.67 -1.26 -16.37
N ASP A 28 18.99 -2.29 -15.92
CA ASP A 28 17.81 -2.90 -16.55
C ASP A 28 16.50 -2.23 -16.19
N THR A 29 15.45 -2.60 -16.90
CA THR A 29 14.04 -2.35 -16.57
C THR A 29 13.39 -3.65 -16.12
N LYS A 30 12.69 -3.61 -15.00
CA LYS A 30 11.85 -4.69 -14.50
C LYS A 30 10.40 -4.42 -14.89
N ILE A 31 9.77 -5.40 -15.54
CA ILE A 31 8.34 -5.43 -15.85
C ILE A 31 7.70 -6.38 -14.86
N THR A 32 6.74 -5.92 -14.07
CA THR A 32 5.99 -6.73 -13.10
C THR A 32 4.57 -6.92 -13.59
N PHE A 33 4.07 -8.15 -13.50
CA PHE A 33 2.76 -8.59 -13.98
C PHE A 33 1.79 -8.85 -12.84
N PHE A 34 0.48 -8.94 -13.14
CA PHE A 34 -0.56 -9.22 -12.14
C PHE A 34 -0.40 -10.57 -11.44
N ASP A 35 0.16 -11.56 -12.11
CA ASP A 35 0.43 -12.90 -11.57
C ASP A 35 1.69 -12.95 -10.67
N GLY A 36 2.33 -11.80 -10.43
CA GLY A 36 3.58 -11.69 -9.68
C GLY A 36 4.84 -12.06 -10.48
N LYS A 37 4.70 -12.48 -11.74
CA LYS A 37 5.84 -12.73 -12.61
C LYS A 37 6.62 -11.44 -12.87
N GLU A 38 7.93 -11.56 -13.05
CA GLU A 38 8.83 -10.44 -13.36
C GLU A 38 9.71 -10.77 -14.57
N ILE A 39 9.91 -9.79 -15.43
CA ILE A 39 10.82 -9.88 -16.57
C ILE A 39 11.81 -8.71 -16.51
N LEU A 40 13.11 -9.04 -16.60
CA LEU A 40 14.18 -8.05 -16.74
C LEU A 40 14.52 -7.85 -18.23
N THR A 41 14.76 -6.60 -18.62
CA THR A 41 15.14 -6.22 -19.97
C THR A 41 16.06 -5.00 -19.98
N ALA A 42 17.02 -4.96 -20.91
CA ALA A 42 17.88 -3.80 -21.12
C ALA A 42 17.15 -2.63 -21.83
N ILE A 43 15.87 -2.80 -22.22
CA ILE A 43 15.08 -1.74 -22.87
C ILE A 43 14.69 -0.72 -21.79
N PRO A 44 15.02 0.57 -21.94
CA PRO A 44 14.66 1.59 -20.95
C PRO A 44 13.14 1.75 -20.79
N VAL A 45 12.67 2.05 -19.56
CA VAL A 45 11.24 2.31 -19.26
C VAL A 45 10.60 3.29 -20.26
N LYS A 46 11.31 4.38 -20.61
CA LYS A 46 10.80 5.38 -21.56
C LYS A 46 10.53 4.84 -22.96
N GLU A 47 11.31 3.86 -23.42
CA GLU A 47 11.15 3.25 -24.75
C GLU A 47 9.97 2.29 -24.76
N ILE A 48 9.74 1.57 -23.66
CA ILE A 48 8.59 0.69 -23.50
C ILE A 48 7.31 1.53 -23.35
N ALA A 49 7.35 2.63 -22.60
CA ALA A 49 6.22 3.51 -22.36
C ALA A 49 5.54 4.05 -23.64
N ILE A 50 6.29 4.21 -24.73
CA ILE A 50 5.75 4.67 -26.03
C ILE A 50 4.72 3.69 -26.61
N TYR A 51 4.81 2.42 -26.23
CA TYR A 51 3.93 1.35 -26.74
C TYR A 51 2.80 0.99 -25.76
N LEU A 52 2.74 1.66 -24.61
CA LEU A 52 1.70 1.46 -23.60
C LEU A 52 0.67 2.59 -23.68
N PRO A 53 -0.65 2.29 -23.57
CA PRO A 53 -1.70 3.31 -23.65
C PRO A 53 -1.58 4.34 -22.52
N ASP A 54 -1.53 5.63 -22.86
CA ASP A 54 -1.48 6.72 -21.91
C ASP A 54 -2.74 6.79 -21.02
N GLU A 55 -3.87 6.26 -21.50
CA GLU A 55 -5.12 6.15 -20.76
C GLU A 55 -4.99 5.17 -19.59
N GLU A 56 -4.21 4.09 -19.76
CA GLU A 56 -4.05 3.02 -18.78
C GLU A 56 -2.84 3.20 -17.87
N PHE A 57 -1.80 3.88 -18.35
CA PHE A 57 -0.54 4.01 -17.64
C PHE A 57 -0.17 5.45 -17.30
N VAL A 58 0.63 5.64 -16.28
CA VAL A 58 1.17 6.94 -15.87
C VAL A 58 2.63 6.86 -15.47
N ASN A 59 3.43 7.77 -16.01
CA ASN A 59 4.83 7.99 -15.60
C ASN A 59 4.88 8.86 -14.35
N ILE A 60 5.24 8.32 -13.20
CA ILE A 60 5.42 9.09 -11.95
C ILE A 60 6.85 9.60 -11.78
N THR A 61 7.84 8.87 -12.37
CA THR A 61 9.24 9.29 -12.46
C THR A 61 9.85 8.81 -13.79
N LYS A 62 11.11 9.18 -14.09
CA LYS A 62 11.83 8.69 -15.29
C LYS A 62 11.99 7.16 -15.35
N GLY A 63 11.86 6.48 -14.21
CA GLY A 63 12.11 5.05 -14.11
C GLY A 63 10.94 4.27 -13.53
N VAL A 64 9.78 4.88 -13.35
CA VAL A 64 8.59 4.21 -12.80
C VAL A 64 7.35 4.58 -13.61
N LEU A 65 6.72 3.57 -14.19
CA LEU A 65 5.46 3.64 -14.92
C LEU A 65 4.46 2.72 -14.24
N LEU A 66 3.31 3.22 -13.87
CA LEU A 66 2.27 2.51 -13.12
C LEU A 66 0.99 2.36 -13.95
N ARG A 67 0.28 1.25 -13.81
CA ARG A 67 -1.08 1.08 -14.32
C ARG A 67 -2.05 1.87 -13.43
N LYS A 68 -2.79 2.81 -14.02
CA LYS A 68 -3.68 3.74 -13.31
C LYS A 68 -4.78 3.04 -12.52
N SER A 69 -5.41 1.99 -13.11
CA SER A 69 -6.49 1.24 -12.49
C SER A 69 -6.07 0.45 -11.23
N GLN A 70 -4.76 0.31 -11.00
CA GLN A 70 -4.19 -0.43 -9.88
C GLN A 70 -3.59 0.48 -8.80
N ILE A 71 -3.74 1.79 -8.95
CA ILE A 71 -3.36 2.76 -7.92
C ILE A 71 -4.52 2.87 -6.94
N VAL A 72 -4.30 2.49 -5.68
CA VAL A 72 -5.32 2.56 -4.62
C VAL A 72 -5.23 3.85 -3.81
N ASN A 73 -4.05 4.46 -3.72
CA ASN A 73 -3.87 5.74 -3.03
C ASN A 73 -2.74 6.57 -3.64
N ILE A 74 -2.89 7.90 -3.55
CA ILE A 74 -1.83 8.88 -3.87
C ILE A 74 -1.80 9.90 -2.73
N SER A 75 -0.76 9.86 -1.89
CA SER A 75 -0.59 10.78 -0.77
C SER A 75 -0.30 12.23 -1.21
N ASP A 76 -0.39 13.19 -0.30
CA ASP A 76 -0.10 14.60 -0.60
C ASP A 76 1.39 14.83 -0.94
N ASP A 77 2.31 14.00 -0.44
CA ASP A 77 3.75 14.00 -0.78
C ASP A 77 4.06 13.21 -2.03
N GLY A 78 3.06 12.67 -2.73
CA GLY A 78 3.23 11.95 -3.98
C GLY A 78 3.73 10.52 -3.82
N LEU A 79 3.40 9.83 -2.72
CA LEU A 79 3.52 8.39 -2.61
C LEU A 79 2.33 7.71 -3.28
N TYR A 80 2.61 6.76 -4.14
CA TYR A 80 1.64 5.96 -4.88
C TYR A 80 1.60 4.56 -4.30
N THR A 81 0.45 4.14 -3.79
CA THR A 81 0.23 2.76 -3.29
C THR A 81 -0.54 1.98 -4.34
N MET A 82 -0.06 0.79 -4.68
CA MET A 82 -0.66 -0.13 -5.64
C MET A 82 -1.52 -1.18 -4.92
N THR A 83 -2.37 -1.88 -5.67
CA THR A 83 -3.21 -2.98 -5.15
C THR A 83 -2.43 -4.15 -4.57
N ASP A 84 -1.21 -4.41 -5.07
CA ASP A 84 -0.29 -5.44 -4.56
C ASP A 84 0.48 -5.01 -3.28
N GLY A 85 0.19 -3.81 -2.75
CA GLY A 85 0.87 -3.22 -1.60
C GLY A 85 2.18 -2.51 -1.93
N SER A 86 2.65 -2.55 -3.17
CA SER A 86 3.86 -1.83 -3.59
C SER A 86 3.68 -0.31 -3.46
N VAL A 87 4.73 0.37 -3.00
CA VAL A 87 4.71 1.83 -2.82
C VAL A 87 5.82 2.49 -3.64
N PHE A 88 5.46 3.54 -4.38
CA PHE A 88 6.38 4.26 -5.25
C PHE A 88 6.35 5.75 -4.97
N GLN A 89 7.54 6.38 -4.85
CA GLN A 89 7.65 7.83 -4.70
C GLN A 89 7.60 8.51 -6.07
N GLY A 90 6.59 9.35 -6.30
CA GLY A 90 6.52 10.27 -7.42
C GLY A 90 7.49 11.45 -7.27
N ARG A 91 7.63 12.27 -8.33
CA ARG A 91 8.50 13.46 -8.28
C ARG A 91 7.95 14.51 -7.33
N LYS A 92 8.70 14.85 -6.28
CA LYS A 92 8.33 15.89 -5.29
C LYS A 92 7.96 17.25 -5.89
N ARG A 93 8.47 17.58 -7.09
CA ARG A 93 8.17 18.86 -7.79
C ARG A 93 6.82 18.88 -8.50
N ASN A 94 6.14 17.72 -8.63
CA ASN A 94 4.93 17.58 -9.44
C ASN A 94 3.66 17.43 -8.58
N ILE A 95 3.58 18.14 -7.46
CA ILE A 95 2.43 18.08 -6.51
C ILE A 95 1.09 18.32 -7.21
N SER A 96 1.04 19.29 -8.15
CA SER A 96 -0.17 19.57 -8.94
C SER A 96 -0.61 18.37 -9.78
N GLN A 97 0.34 17.67 -10.40
CA GLN A 97 0.07 16.47 -11.21
C GLN A 97 -0.44 15.31 -10.34
N HIS A 98 0.12 15.13 -9.14
CA HIS A 98 -0.35 14.12 -8.18
C HIS A 98 -1.80 14.40 -7.76
N LYS A 99 -2.16 15.67 -7.48
CA LYS A 99 -3.52 16.07 -7.14
C LYS A 99 -4.50 15.86 -8.30
N GLN A 100 -4.11 16.24 -9.52
CA GLN A 100 -4.95 16.05 -10.72
C GLN A 100 -5.20 14.57 -10.99
N LEU A 101 -4.16 13.74 -10.89
CA LEU A 101 -4.29 12.29 -11.10
C LEU A 101 -5.17 11.66 -10.02
N ARG A 102 -5.02 12.06 -8.76
CA ARG A 102 -5.88 11.62 -7.65
C ARG A 102 -7.35 11.92 -7.95
N GLN A 103 -7.66 13.14 -8.39
CA GLN A 103 -9.02 13.53 -8.76
C GLN A 103 -9.55 12.75 -9.96
N ALA A 104 -8.72 12.59 -11.01
CA ALA A 104 -9.09 11.85 -12.21
C ALA A 104 -9.38 10.37 -11.94
N LEU A 105 -8.69 9.78 -10.97
CA LEU A 105 -8.90 8.39 -10.53
C LEU A 105 -10.01 8.24 -9.49
N GLY A 106 -10.69 9.35 -9.09
CA GLY A 106 -11.73 9.33 -8.06
C GLY A 106 -11.20 9.03 -6.65
N LEU A 107 -9.88 9.11 -6.45
CA LEU A 107 -9.22 8.92 -5.17
C LEU A 107 -9.36 10.21 -4.35
N SER A 108 -10.53 10.43 -3.74
CA SER A 108 -10.82 11.66 -2.99
C SER A 108 -10.07 11.71 -1.65
N LYS A 109 -9.84 12.95 -1.12
CA LYS A 109 -9.20 13.18 0.19
C LYS A 109 -9.91 12.52 1.39
N GLU A 110 -11.13 12.03 1.20
CA GLU A 110 -11.85 11.30 2.24
C GLU A 110 -11.26 9.91 2.50
N GLN A 111 -10.46 9.39 1.56
CA GLN A 111 -9.71 8.14 1.79
C GLN A 111 -8.42 8.37 2.58
N ASP A 112 -7.85 9.60 2.62
CA ASP A 112 -6.74 9.92 3.53
C ASP A 112 -7.16 10.01 5.01
N LYS A 113 -8.49 10.16 5.27
CA LYS A 113 -9.08 9.98 6.60
C LYS A 113 -9.65 8.57 6.83
N LYS A 114 -9.66 7.73 5.79
CA LYS A 114 -10.08 6.33 5.77
C LYS A 114 -9.07 5.44 5.06
N THR A 115 -7.78 5.69 5.22
CA THR A 115 -6.87 4.59 5.40
C THR A 115 -6.91 4.24 6.91
N GLU A 116 -8.09 4.06 7.42
CA GLU A 116 -8.36 2.86 8.19
C GLU A 116 -7.79 1.76 7.32
N LYS A 117 -6.57 1.31 7.62
CA LYS A 117 -6.03 0.08 7.07
C LYS A 117 -7.13 -0.93 7.31
N MET A 118 -7.92 -1.21 6.25
CA MET A 118 -8.88 -2.30 6.30
C MET A 118 -8.04 -3.47 6.79
N ILE A 119 -8.47 -4.07 7.88
CA ILE A 119 -7.86 -5.30 8.36
C ILE A 119 -7.81 -6.18 7.13
N PRO A 120 -6.63 -6.67 6.68
CA PRO A 120 -6.60 -7.57 5.54
C PRO A 120 -7.66 -8.63 5.80
N LEU A 121 -8.56 -8.87 4.85
CA LEU A 121 -9.62 -9.87 5.00
C LEU A 121 -9.04 -11.20 5.49
N GLU A 122 -7.83 -11.48 5.06
CA GLU A 122 -6.99 -12.58 5.50
C GLU A 122 -6.69 -12.58 7.01
N LEU A 123 -6.50 -11.42 7.64
CA LEU A 123 -6.29 -11.35 9.10
C LEU A 123 -7.59 -11.66 9.84
N LEU A 124 -8.72 -11.14 9.38
CA LEU A 124 -10.03 -11.45 9.97
C LEU A 124 -10.36 -12.94 9.84
N GLU A 125 -10.11 -13.54 8.68
CA GLU A 125 -10.31 -14.97 8.45
C GLU A 125 -9.41 -15.83 9.34
N LYS A 126 -8.12 -15.49 9.43
CA LYS A 126 -7.16 -16.22 10.30
C LYS A 126 -7.48 -16.06 11.79
N CYS A 127 -7.99 -14.90 12.20
CA CYS A 127 -8.33 -14.63 13.60
C CYS A 127 -9.75 -15.04 13.98
N SER A 128 -10.62 -15.45 13.03
CA SER A 128 -12.02 -15.82 13.30
C SER A 128 -12.17 -16.94 14.34
N ILE A 129 -11.23 -17.89 14.36
CA ILE A 129 -11.20 -18.96 15.35
C ILE A 129 -11.04 -18.46 16.81
N LEU A 130 -10.52 -17.22 16.98
CA LEU A 130 -10.30 -16.61 18.30
C LEU A 130 -11.55 -15.94 18.85
N ASN A 131 -12.61 -15.78 18.03
CA ASN A 131 -13.86 -15.19 18.48
C ASN A 131 -14.55 -16.03 19.56
N ASP A 132 -14.45 -17.35 19.48
CA ASP A 132 -15.12 -18.30 20.39
C ASP A 132 -14.21 -18.67 21.59
N MET A 133 -13.03 -18.09 21.70
CA MET A 133 -12.11 -18.38 22.83
C MET A 133 -12.50 -17.52 24.06
N PRO A 134 -12.59 -18.14 25.25
CA PRO A 134 -12.85 -17.41 26.49
C PRO A 134 -11.58 -16.72 27.03
N LEU A 135 -10.89 -16.02 26.17
CA LEU A 135 -9.67 -15.31 26.43
C LEU A 135 -9.66 -13.99 25.65
N ALA A 136 -9.41 -12.87 26.34
CA ALA A 136 -9.24 -11.58 25.70
C ALA A 136 -8.04 -11.60 24.74
N PHE A 137 -8.27 -11.30 23.48
CA PHE A 137 -7.25 -11.34 22.44
C PHE A 137 -7.36 -10.15 21.50
N CYS A 138 -6.23 -9.52 21.18
CA CYS A 138 -6.15 -8.50 20.14
C CYS A 138 -4.88 -8.68 19.29
N VAL A 139 -4.94 -8.18 18.05
CA VAL A 139 -3.79 -7.97 17.19
C VAL A 139 -3.58 -6.46 17.08
N ILE A 140 -2.36 -6.04 17.36
CA ILE A 140 -1.97 -4.63 17.30
C ILE A 140 -0.92 -4.40 16.21
N GLU A 141 -0.94 -3.21 15.62
CA GLU A 141 0.09 -2.70 14.74
C GLU A 141 0.82 -1.57 15.44
N LEU A 142 2.13 -1.75 15.70
CA LEU A 142 2.95 -0.72 16.32
C LEU A 142 3.18 0.46 15.38
N VAL A 143 3.09 1.67 15.93
CA VAL A 143 3.41 2.92 15.25
C VAL A 143 4.76 3.40 15.75
N PHE A 144 5.68 3.66 14.82
CA PHE A 144 7.04 4.10 15.13
C PHE A 144 7.24 5.57 14.76
N ASP A 145 8.07 6.28 15.53
CA ASP A 145 8.54 7.62 15.19
C ASP A 145 9.65 7.59 14.11
N VAL A 146 10.14 8.77 13.73
CA VAL A 146 11.21 8.92 12.72
C VAL A 146 12.55 8.30 13.15
N ASN A 147 12.72 7.98 14.44
CA ASN A 147 13.91 7.36 15.01
C ASN A 147 13.74 5.85 15.21
N GLY A 148 12.61 5.29 14.76
CA GLY A 148 12.29 3.87 14.92
C GLY A 148 11.83 3.49 16.35
N ARG A 149 11.43 4.44 17.19
CA ARG A 149 10.88 4.17 18.52
C ARG A 149 9.39 3.98 18.44
N GLY A 150 8.85 2.94 19.07
CA GLY A 150 7.42 2.74 19.22
C GLY A 150 6.77 3.89 20.00
N VAL A 151 5.79 4.55 19.43
CA VAL A 151 5.11 5.73 19.99
C VAL A 151 3.63 5.51 20.25
N ASP A 152 3.00 4.56 19.55
CA ASP A 152 1.59 4.21 19.65
C ASP A 152 1.36 2.82 19.07
N PHE A 153 0.13 2.31 19.15
CA PHE A 153 -0.31 1.16 18.35
C PHE A 153 -1.77 1.33 17.91
N VAL A 154 -2.13 0.61 16.88
CA VAL A 154 -3.50 0.56 16.34
C VAL A 154 -4.04 -0.84 16.53
N PHE A 155 -5.27 -0.97 17.05
CA PHE A 155 -5.96 -2.24 17.15
C PHE A 155 -6.38 -2.72 15.75
N ARG A 156 -5.87 -3.87 15.30
CA ARG A 156 -6.19 -4.46 14.00
C ARG A 156 -7.21 -5.58 14.07
N TYR A 157 -7.31 -6.22 15.20
CA TYR A 157 -8.31 -7.22 15.54
C TYR A 157 -8.53 -7.23 17.05
N CYS A 158 -9.76 -7.41 17.49
CA CYS A 158 -10.14 -7.69 18.88
C CYS A 158 -11.29 -8.68 18.87
N ASN A 159 -11.30 -9.64 19.80
CA ASN A 159 -12.45 -10.50 20.03
C ASN A 159 -13.40 -9.87 21.08
N GLU A 160 -14.59 -10.47 21.25
CA GLU A 160 -15.58 -9.96 22.20
C GLU A 160 -15.12 -10.00 23.67
N GLU A 161 -14.29 -10.99 24.03
CA GLU A 161 -13.71 -11.08 25.37
C GLU A 161 -12.79 -9.90 25.68
N MET A 162 -12.12 -9.34 24.66
CA MET A 162 -11.33 -8.11 24.83
C MET A 162 -12.23 -6.92 25.15
N ALA A 163 -13.40 -6.81 24.50
CA ALA A 163 -14.39 -5.77 24.79
C ALA A 163 -14.93 -5.89 26.24
N VAL A 164 -15.13 -7.12 26.72
CA VAL A 164 -15.55 -7.37 28.10
C VAL A 164 -14.50 -6.95 29.11
N VAL A 165 -13.24 -7.28 28.87
CA VAL A 165 -12.11 -6.95 29.76
C VAL A 165 -11.87 -5.44 29.83
N GLU A 166 -11.87 -4.77 28.67
CA GLU A 166 -11.57 -3.33 28.59
C GLU A 166 -12.80 -2.44 28.86
N GLY A 167 -14.01 -3.02 28.82
CA GLY A 167 -15.27 -2.28 28.95
C GLY A 167 -15.57 -1.36 27.78
N ILE A 168 -14.96 -1.61 26.62
CA ILE A 168 -15.06 -0.80 25.40
C ILE A 168 -15.50 -1.70 24.25
N PRO A 169 -16.54 -1.33 23.46
CA PRO A 169 -17.00 -2.11 22.32
C PRO A 169 -15.88 -2.35 21.31
N VAL A 170 -15.83 -3.55 20.68
CA VAL A 170 -14.86 -3.88 19.63
C VAL A 170 -14.84 -2.84 18.51
N SER A 171 -16.02 -2.32 18.12
CA SER A 171 -16.15 -1.29 17.08
C SER A 171 -15.44 0.04 17.40
N GLU A 172 -15.27 0.36 18.68
CA GLU A 172 -14.57 1.56 19.13
C GLU A 172 -13.05 1.34 19.24
N MET A 173 -12.61 0.09 19.41
CA MET A 173 -11.19 -0.27 19.43
C MET A 173 -10.64 -0.45 18.03
N LEU A 174 -11.34 -1.15 17.13
CA LEU A 174 -10.86 -1.49 15.79
C LEU A 174 -10.45 -0.25 14.97
N ASN A 175 -9.25 -0.31 14.38
CA ASN A 175 -8.63 0.73 13.57
C ASN A 175 -8.39 2.06 14.31
N ASN A 176 -8.56 2.09 15.62
CA ASN A 176 -8.22 3.24 16.44
C ASN A 176 -6.89 3.01 17.17
N SER A 177 -6.16 4.12 17.39
CA SER A 177 -4.92 4.09 18.16
C SER A 177 -5.21 3.90 19.64
N PHE A 178 -4.22 3.35 20.36
CA PHE A 178 -4.32 3.18 21.82
C PHE A 178 -4.70 4.47 22.53
N TYR A 179 -4.05 5.59 22.18
CA TYR A 179 -4.34 6.87 22.83
C TYR A 179 -5.67 7.50 22.45
N LYS A 180 -6.29 7.07 21.34
CA LYS A 180 -7.64 7.48 20.99
C LYS A 180 -8.69 6.67 21.76
N VAL A 181 -8.42 5.39 22.01
CA VAL A 181 -9.30 4.49 22.74
C VAL A 181 -9.18 4.74 24.26
N PHE A 182 -7.98 4.96 24.75
CA PHE A 182 -7.66 5.17 26.17
C PHE A 182 -7.01 6.55 26.39
N GLU A 183 -7.81 7.59 26.57
CA GLU A 183 -7.35 8.99 26.70
C GLU A 183 -6.28 9.20 27.80
N ASN A 184 -6.29 8.38 28.86
CA ASN A 184 -5.34 8.44 29.98
C ASN A 184 -4.48 7.17 30.09
N GLY A 185 -4.29 6.43 28.98
CA GLY A 185 -3.54 5.18 28.99
C GLY A 185 -2.10 5.32 29.45
N ASP A 186 -1.64 4.40 30.34
CA ASP A 186 -0.26 4.36 30.82
C ASP A 186 0.70 3.98 29.69
N LYS A 187 1.76 4.77 29.50
CA LYS A 187 2.78 4.55 28.46
C LYS A 187 3.75 3.41 28.79
N LYS A 188 3.67 2.79 29.96
CA LYS A 188 4.62 1.73 30.36
C LYS A 188 4.59 0.51 29.45
N TRP A 189 3.44 0.20 28.83
CA TRP A 189 3.34 -0.89 27.89
C TRP A 189 4.17 -0.68 26.63
N LEU A 190 4.36 0.59 26.15
CA LEU A 190 5.24 0.90 25.01
C LEU A 190 6.68 0.44 25.24
N VAL A 191 7.18 0.62 26.47
CA VAL A 191 8.54 0.20 26.84
C VAL A 191 8.67 -1.32 26.82
N THR A 192 7.58 -2.05 27.12
CA THR A 192 7.58 -3.52 27.15
C THR A 192 7.51 -4.17 25.77
N TYR A 193 6.92 -3.50 24.78
CA TYR A 193 6.68 -4.08 23.45
C TYR A 193 7.52 -3.44 22.33
N ALA A 194 8.28 -2.40 22.61
CA ALA A 194 9.07 -1.65 21.63
C ALA A 194 10.60 -1.88 21.75
N ASP A 195 11.04 -2.67 22.72
CA ASP A 195 12.40 -3.24 22.85
C ASP A 195 12.44 -4.62 22.21
#